data_f95cc3c6178266ba2ea29033d5a612a4
#
_entry.id   f95cc3c6178266ba2ea29033d5a612a4
#
_cell.length_a   1.000
_cell.length_b   1.000
_cell.length_c   1.000
_cell.angle_alpha   90.00
_cell.angle_beta   90.00
_cell.angle_gamma   90.00
#
_symmetry.space_group_name_H-M   'P 1'
#
loop_
_entity.id
_entity.type
_entity.pdbx_description
1 polymer ?
#
loop_
_entity_poly.entity_id
_entity_poly.type
_entity_poly.pdbx_seq_one_letter_code
_entity_poly.pdbx_strand_id
1 'polypeptide(L)'
;SGTSFRYAENSNFIKTGCSESIILAKAELNYLDFELGLQILKSKKTHLINNKKTSAAEIIKRFPCVIFSPESLTSIKEGDDERRQLVDDLLMSIKPMNVELITQFRKTLKTRNKILKNFLNAETSKIETENLLESINPIFLKQSSELCYQRVQALRALKPYINSAMQYISHNKNVDISVEYVISSETATEWEQNQITEKLISRMKQLHDAELASGVSL
;
A
#
# COMPACT_ATOMS: atom_id res chain seq x y z
N SER A 1 3.28 12.06 -7.57
CA SER A 1 2.63 11.46 -6.39
C SER A 1 1.96 12.49 -5.47
N GLY A 2 2.40 13.75 -5.41
CA GLY A 2 1.86 14.76 -4.50
C GLY A 2 2.21 14.56 -3.03
N THR A 3 3.01 13.56 -2.71
CA THR A 3 3.57 13.32 -1.37
C THR A 3 5.07 13.52 -1.39
N SER A 4 5.63 13.98 -0.28
CA SER A 4 7.08 14.06 -0.11
C SER A 4 7.61 12.68 0.30
N PHE A 5 8.59 12.16 -0.40
CA PHE A 5 9.32 10.95 0.01
C PHE A 5 10.20 11.19 1.26
N ARG A 6 10.42 12.45 1.67
CA ARG A 6 11.10 12.83 2.91
C ARG A 6 10.14 13.18 4.04
N TYR A 7 8.85 12.86 3.90
CA TYR A 7 7.80 13.14 4.90
C TYR A 7 7.73 14.61 5.36
N ALA A 8 8.18 15.54 4.50
CA ALA A 8 8.18 16.96 4.83
C ALA A 8 6.75 17.52 4.89
N GLU A 9 6.50 18.39 5.86
CA GLU A 9 5.24 19.13 6.00
C GLU A 9 5.02 20.11 4.85
N ASN A 10 3.77 20.48 4.59
CA ASN A 10 3.42 21.42 3.52
C ASN A 10 4.14 22.77 3.67
N SER A 11 4.32 23.23 4.89
CA SER A 11 5.03 24.47 5.22
C SER A 11 6.46 24.53 4.65
N ASN A 12 7.13 23.37 4.56
CA ASN A 12 8.52 23.28 4.06
C ASN A 12 8.64 23.50 2.54
N PHE A 13 7.52 23.42 1.81
CA PHE A 13 7.47 23.69 0.37
C PHE A 13 7.07 25.14 0.06
N ILE A 14 6.77 25.96 1.06
CA ILE A 14 6.33 27.34 0.89
C ILE A 14 7.47 28.27 1.32
N LYS A 15 7.87 29.16 0.43
CA LYS A 15 8.89 30.17 0.72
C LYS A 15 8.48 31.05 1.91
N THR A 16 9.40 31.37 2.79
CA THR A 16 9.16 32.27 3.92
C THR A 16 8.57 33.60 3.44
N GLY A 17 7.47 34.02 4.07
CA GLY A 17 6.74 35.22 3.68
C GLY A 17 5.65 35.00 2.60
N CYS A 18 5.57 33.80 2.02
CA CYS A 18 4.51 33.44 1.05
C CYS A 18 3.40 32.63 1.72
N SER A 19 2.18 32.67 1.14
CA SER A 19 1.01 31.91 1.60
C SER A 19 0.88 30.55 0.93
N GLU A 20 1.47 30.38 -0.25
CA GLU A 20 1.36 29.18 -1.09
C GLU A 20 2.61 28.93 -1.93
N SER A 21 2.67 27.72 -2.47
CA SER A 21 3.64 27.30 -3.49
C SER A 21 2.91 26.55 -4.59
N ILE A 22 3.39 26.66 -5.83
CA ILE A 22 2.87 25.95 -6.98
C ILE A 22 4.02 25.20 -7.65
N ILE A 23 3.82 23.91 -7.89
CA ILE A 23 4.72 23.06 -8.66
C ILE A 23 4.01 22.76 -9.98
N LEU A 24 4.66 23.06 -11.09
CA LEU A 24 4.15 22.76 -12.43
C LEU A 24 5.06 21.75 -13.12
N ALA A 25 4.44 20.83 -13.87
CA ALA A 25 5.13 19.89 -14.71
C ALA A 25 4.39 19.75 -16.03
N LYS A 26 5.12 19.56 -17.12
CA LYS A 26 4.55 19.22 -18.41
C LYS A 26 4.71 17.73 -18.66
N ALA A 27 3.69 17.10 -19.18
CA ALA A 27 3.69 15.68 -19.51
C ALA A 27 3.02 15.49 -20.88
N GLU A 28 3.54 14.57 -21.66
CA GLU A 28 2.94 14.12 -22.91
C GLU A 28 2.37 12.70 -22.72
N LEU A 29 1.16 12.47 -23.18
CA LEU A 29 0.52 11.17 -23.18
C LEU A 29 -0.27 10.99 -24.48
N ASN A 30 0.04 9.96 -25.26
CA ASN A 30 -0.60 9.70 -26.55
C ASN A 30 -0.60 10.93 -27.49
N TYR A 31 0.54 11.60 -27.61
CA TYR A 31 0.71 12.82 -28.43
C TYR A 31 -0.13 14.02 -27.98
N LEU A 32 -0.64 14.00 -26.75
CA LEU A 32 -1.36 15.12 -26.14
C LEU A 32 -0.54 15.71 -25.00
N ASP A 33 -0.42 17.03 -24.99
CA ASP A 33 0.26 17.79 -23.94
C ASP A 33 -0.66 18.03 -22.76
N PHE A 34 -0.13 17.81 -21.57
CA PHE A 34 -0.79 18.07 -20.30
C PHE A 34 0.08 18.97 -19.41
N GLU A 35 -0.55 19.93 -18.78
CA GLU A 35 0.05 20.66 -17.68
C GLU A 35 -0.45 20.09 -16.35
N LEU A 36 0.47 19.58 -15.54
CA LEU A 36 0.20 19.05 -14.20
C LEU A 36 0.56 20.10 -13.18
N GLY A 37 -0.35 20.43 -12.28
CA GLY A 37 -0.14 21.41 -11.22
C GLY A 37 -0.36 20.81 -9.84
N LEU A 38 0.47 21.23 -8.88
CA LEU A 38 0.27 20.97 -7.46
C LEU A 38 0.36 22.31 -6.70
N GLN A 39 -0.77 22.82 -6.29
CA GLN A 39 -0.85 23.98 -5.40
C GLN A 39 -0.77 23.51 -3.95
N ILE A 40 0.14 24.07 -3.19
CA ILE A 40 0.43 23.71 -1.80
C ILE A 40 0.15 24.92 -0.93
N LEU A 41 -0.80 24.78 -0.01
CA LEU A 41 -1.04 25.69 1.12
C LEU A 41 -0.62 24.99 2.41
N LYS A 42 -0.46 25.72 3.51
CA LYS A 42 -0.10 25.13 4.82
C LYS A 42 -1.03 23.98 5.22
N SER A 43 -2.35 24.12 5.00
CA SER A 43 -3.36 23.15 5.43
C SER A 43 -3.78 22.12 4.39
N LYS A 44 -3.49 22.36 3.10
CA LYS A 44 -4.00 21.48 2.03
C LYS A 44 -3.14 21.49 0.77
N LYS A 45 -3.28 20.45 -0.04
CA LYS A 45 -2.77 20.35 -1.40
C LYS A 45 -3.94 20.27 -2.38
N THR A 46 -3.81 20.93 -3.53
CA THR A 46 -4.77 20.86 -4.63
C THR A 46 -4.05 20.41 -5.88
N HIS A 47 -4.50 19.32 -6.47
CA HIS A 47 -3.95 18.79 -7.71
C HIS A 47 -4.70 19.35 -8.91
N LEU A 48 -3.99 19.63 -9.98
CA LEU A 48 -4.53 20.21 -11.21
C LEU A 48 -4.04 19.42 -12.44
N ILE A 49 -4.92 19.27 -13.43
CA ILE A 49 -4.57 18.87 -14.80
C ILE A 49 -5.16 19.93 -15.73
N ASN A 50 -4.32 20.57 -16.55
CA ASN A 50 -4.73 21.65 -17.45
C ASN A 50 -5.55 22.73 -16.70
N ASN A 51 -5.07 23.16 -15.54
CA ASN A 51 -5.71 24.14 -14.64
C ASN A 51 -7.07 23.71 -14.04
N LYS A 52 -7.51 22.47 -14.25
CA LYS A 52 -8.73 21.94 -13.64
C LYS A 52 -8.38 21.09 -12.41
N LYS A 53 -9.14 21.29 -11.32
CA LYS A 53 -8.96 20.49 -10.09
C LYS A 53 -9.21 19.03 -10.35
N THR A 54 -8.36 18.18 -9.79
CA THR A 54 -8.42 16.73 -9.87
C THR A 54 -7.99 16.09 -8.56
N SER A 55 -8.07 14.77 -8.48
CA SER A 55 -7.55 14.00 -7.35
C SER A 55 -6.12 13.52 -7.59
N ALA A 56 -5.37 13.25 -6.50
CA ALA A 56 -4.07 12.60 -6.60
C ALA A 56 -4.17 11.23 -7.29
N ALA A 57 -5.23 10.47 -7.01
CA ALA A 57 -5.48 9.17 -7.62
C ALA A 57 -5.64 9.27 -9.16
N GLU A 58 -6.33 10.29 -9.66
CA GLU A 58 -6.49 10.48 -11.11
C GLU A 58 -5.17 10.85 -11.79
N ILE A 59 -4.29 11.63 -11.13
CA ILE A 59 -2.95 11.92 -11.65
C ILE A 59 -2.12 10.63 -11.70
N ILE A 60 -2.08 9.85 -10.61
CA ILE A 60 -1.32 8.59 -10.57
C ILE A 60 -1.82 7.62 -11.65
N LYS A 61 -3.13 7.54 -11.85
CA LYS A 61 -3.73 6.70 -12.88
C LYS A 61 -3.29 7.06 -14.29
N ARG A 62 -3.22 8.37 -14.61
CA ARG A 62 -2.86 8.85 -15.95
C ARG A 62 -1.36 8.94 -16.18
N PHE A 63 -0.62 9.32 -15.15
CA PHE A 63 0.81 9.59 -15.18
C PHE A 63 1.51 8.79 -14.07
N PRO A 64 1.60 7.45 -14.22
CA PRO A 64 2.32 6.62 -13.26
C PRO A 64 3.78 7.05 -13.19
N CYS A 65 4.29 7.17 -11.97
CA CYS A 65 5.65 7.65 -11.71
C CYS A 65 6.31 6.72 -10.70
N VAL A 66 7.52 6.30 -10.99
CA VAL A 66 8.38 5.55 -10.07
C VAL A 66 9.47 6.49 -9.57
N ILE A 67 9.65 6.55 -8.25
CA ILE A 67 10.70 7.34 -7.61
C ILE A 67 11.72 6.37 -7.03
N PHE A 68 12.98 6.54 -7.40
CA PHE A 68 14.11 5.86 -6.77
C PHE A 68 14.91 6.89 -5.95
N SER A 69 15.04 6.65 -4.67
CA SER A 69 15.77 7.51 -3.75
C SER A 69 16.50 6.66 -2.70
N PRO A 70 17.50 7.21 -1.99
CA PRO A 70 18.13 6.49 -0.88
C PRO A 70 17.12 6.01 0.17
N GLU A 71 16.06 6.79 0.41
CA GLU A 71 14.98 6.45 1.35
C GLU A 71 14.16 5.25 0.87
N SER A 72 13.99 5.06 -0.44
CA SER A 72 13.30 3.87 -0.97
C SER A 72 14.08 2.57 -0.78
N LEU A 73 15.39 2.63 -0.53
CA LEU A 73 16.19 1.47 -0.16
C LEU A 73 15.89 1.00 1.27
N THR A 74 15.43 1.87 2.16
CA THR A 74 15.03 1.50 3.52
C THR A 74 13.83 0.56 3.49
N SER A 75 12.91 0.74 2.55
CA SER A 75 11.76 -0.16 2.35
C SER A 75 12.15 -1.62 2.12
N ILE A 76 13.34 -1.87 1.57
CA ILE A 76 13.85 -3.22 1.37
C ILE A 76 14.56 -3.75 2.63
N LYS A 77 15.15 -2.85 3.43
CA LYS A 77 15.98 -3.20 4.60
C LYS A 77 15.20 -3.30 5.90
N GLU A 78 14.16 -2.49 6.09
CA GLU A 78 13.58 -2.23 7.42
C GLU A 78 12.52 -3.26 7.86
N GLY A 79 11.82 -3.94 6.99
CA GLY A 79 10.87 -4.92 7.49
C GLY A 79 9.81 -5.37 6.49
N ASP A 80 8.89 -6.22 6.98
CA ASP A 80 7.87 -6.81 6.13
C ASP A 80 6.77 -5.82 5.76
N ASP A 81 6.49 -4.84 6.62
CA ASP A 81 5.47 -3.83 6.36
C ASP A 81 5.90 -2.87 5.25
N GLU A 82 7.14 -2.43 5.27
CA GLU A 82 7.73 -1.57 4.26
C GLU A 82 7.82 -2.29 2.90
N ARG A 83 8.22 -3.57 2.91
CA ARG A 83 8.21 -4.40 1.70
C ARG A 83 6.81 -4.59 1.13
N ARG A 84 5.81 -4.85 2.00
CA ARG A 84 4.39 -4.91 1.58
C ARG A 84 3.90 -3.58 1.04
N GLN A 85 4.28 -2.45 1.67
CA GLN A 85 3.93 -1.12 1.18
C GLN A 85 4.49 -0.86 -0.22
N LEU A 86 5.74 -1.26 -0.50
CA LEU A 86 6.34 -1.13 -1.83
C LEU A 86 5.53 -1.87 -2.90
N VAL A 87 5.08 -3.09 -2.60
CA VAL A 87 4.22 -3.87 -3.51
C VAL A 87 2.84 -3.21 -3.66
N ASP A 88 2.27 -2.67 -2.57
CA ASP A 88 1.00 -1.94 -2.62
C ASP A 88 1.08 -0.69 -3.49
N ASP A 89 2.16 0.08 -3.39
CA ASP A 89 2.39 1.27 -4.20
C ASP A 89 2.50 0.91 -5.70
N LEU A 90 3.16 -0.21 -6.01
CA LEU A 90 3.19 -0.76 -7.35
C LEU A 90 1.79 -1.15 -7.84
N LEU A 91 1.03 -1.90 -7.04
CA LEU A 91 -0.34 -2.32 -7.37
C LEU A 91 -1.24 -1.12 -7.66
N MET A 92 -1.15 -0.05 -6.85
CA MET A 92 -1.91 1.18 -7.06
C MET A 92 -1.53 1.88 -8.37
N SER A 93 -0.26 1.79 -8.78
CA SER A 93 0.23 2.38 -10.03
C SER A 93 -0.24 1.61 -11.27
N ILE A 94 -0.39 0.28 -11.17
CA ILE A 94 -0.76 -0.58 -12.31
C ILE A 94 -2.27 -0.57 -12.57
N LYS A 95 -3.09 -0.70 -11.52
CA LYS A 95 -4.56 -0.82 -11.64
C LYS A 95 -5.28 0.10 -10.66
N PRO A 96 -6.12 1.03 -11.14
CA PRO A 96 -6.89 1.93 -10.28
C PRO A 96 -7.80 1.22 -9.26
N MET A 97 -8.33 0.05 -9.60
CA MET A 97 -9.14 -0.76 -8.68
C MET A 97 -8.37 -1.16 -7.42
N ASN A 98 -7.06 -1.31 -7.49
CA ASN A 98 -6.22 -1.64 -6.34
C ASN A 98 -6.17 -0.49 -5.32
N VAL A 99 -6.32 0.76 -5.76
CA VAL A 99 -6.40 1.93 -4.85
C VAL A 99 -7.59 1.79 -3.92
N GLU A 100 -8.75 1.41 -4.47
CA GLU A 100 -9.97 1.21 -3.69
C GLU A 100 -9.84 0.01 -2.75
N LEU A 101 -9.38 -1.14 -3.25
CA LEU A 101 -9.16 -2.35 -2.45
C LEU A 101 -8.23 -2.08 -1.25
N ILE A 102 -7.06 -1.47 -1.50
CA ILE A 102 -6.09 -1.16 -0.44
C ILE A 102 -6.66 -0.17 0.57
N THR A 103 -7.39 0.85 0.10
CA THR A 103 -8.02 1.85 0.97
C THR A 103 -9.09 1.22 1.86
N GLN A 104 -9.94 0.37 1.29
CA GLN A 104 -10.98 -0.33 2.04
C GLN A 104 -10.39 -1.33 3.03
N PHE A 105 -9.40 -2.11 2.63
CA PHE A 105 -8.68 -3.02 3.51
C PHE A 105 -8.08 -2.28 4.72
N ARG A 106 -7.36 -1.17 4.49
CA ARG A 106 -6.77 -0.37 5.59
C ARG A 106 -7.84 0.19 6.54
N LYS A 107 -8.98 0.62 6.00
CA LYS A 107 -10.11 1.09 6.81
C LYS A 107 -10.68 -0.05 7.67
N THR A 108 -10.90 -1.22 7.08
CA THR A 108 -11.42 -2.40 7.78
C THR A 108 -10.44 -2.89 8.84
N LEU A 109 -9.15 -2.97 8.53
CA LEU A 109 -8.08 -3.31 9.48
C LEU A 109 -8.04 -2.33 10.66
N LYS A 110 -8.12 -1.03 10.40
CA LYS A 110 -8.17 0.00 11.45
C LYS A 110 -9.40 -0.16 12.36
N THR A 111 -10.57 -0.48 11.78
CA THR A 111 -11.78 -0.73 12.55
C THR A 111 -11.65 -1.99 13.39
N ARG A 112 -11.13 -3.07 12.82
CA ARG A 112 -10.88 -4.33 13.53
C ARG A 112 -9.90 -4.14 14.70
N ASN A 113 -8.80 -3.46 14.47
CA ASN A 113 -7.83 -3.12 15.51
C ASN A 113 -8.43 -2.23 16.60
N LYS A 114 -9.36 -1.33 16.28
CA LYS A 114 -10.07 -0.54 17.28
C LYS A 114 -10.95 -1.42 18.18
N ILE A 115 -11.65 -2.41 17.61
CA ILE A 115 -12.46 -3.38 18.38
C ILE A 115 -11.57 -4.15 19.36
N LEU A 116 -10.45 -4.71 18.88
CA LEU A 116 -9.49 -5.45 19.70
C LEU A 116 -8.89 -4.58 20.81
N LYS A 117 -8.53 -3.35 20.49
CA LYS A 117 -7.96 -2.40 21.46
C LYS A 117 -8.97 -1.98 22.52
N ASN A 118 -10.25 -1.78 22.17
CA ASN A 118 -11.30 -1.48 23.15
C ASN A 118 -11.46 -2.64 24.15
N PHE A 119 -11.37 -3.88 23.69
CA PHE A 119 -11.39 -5.04 24.57
C PHE A 119 -10.17 -5.06 25.51
N LEU A 120 -8.97 -4.86 24.96
CA LEU A 120 -7.73 -4.81 25.76
C LEU A 120 -7.80 -3.73 26.84
N ASN A 121 -8.43 -2.59 26.56
CA ASN A 121 -8.61 -1.48 27.48
C ASN A 121 -9.80 -1.68 28.45
N ALA A 122 -10.47 -2.85 28.43
CA ALA A 122 -11.69 -3.14 29.20
C ALA A 122 -12.87 -2.17 28.93
N GLU A 123 -12.91 -1.56 27.73
CA GLU A 123 -14.00 -0.68 27.29
C GLU A 123 -15.21 -1.47 26.76
N THR A 124 -15.00 -2.73 26.35
CA THR A 124 -16.04 -3.65 25.87
C THR A 124 -15.93 -5.01 26.55
N SER A 125 -17.05 -5.69 26.74
CA SER A 125 -17.10 -7.04 27.24
C SER A 125 -16.60 -8.06 26.18
N LYS A 126 -16.22 -9.27 26.61
CA LYS A 126 -15.82 -10.33 25.69
C LYS A 126 -16.94 -10.66 24.70
N ILE A 127 -18.18 -10.79 25.15
CA ILE A 127 -19.35 -11.12 24.31
C ILE A 127 -19.58 -10.03 23.27
N GLU A 128 -19.53 -8.76 23.65
CA GLU A 128 -19.70 -7.65 22.74
C GLU A 128 -18.58 -7.61 21.69
N THR A 129 -17.35 -7.83 22.12
CA THR A 129 -16.19 -7.88 21.23
C THR A 129 -16.30 -9.01 20.20
N GLU A 130 -16.69 -10.22 20.64
CA GLU A 130 -16.90 -11.36 19.75
C GLU A 130 -17.97 -11.07 18.69
N ASN A 131 -19.12 -10.51 19.08
CA ASN A 131 -20.20 -10.14 18.15
C ASN A 131 -19.72 -9.10 17.11
N LEU A 132 -18.92 -8.11 17.53
CA LEU A 132 -18.33 -7.13 16.64
C LEU A 132 -17.32 -7.76 15.69
N LEU A 133 -16.45 -8.66 16.18
CA LEU A 133 -15.50 -9.39 15.36
C LEU A 133 -16.21 -10.32 14.36
N GLU A 134 -17.25 -11.03 14.76
CA GLU A 134 -18.05 -11.87 13.85
C GLU A 134 -18.63 -11.08 12.68
N SER A 135 -19.03 -9.84 12.90
CA SER A 135 -19.59 -8.98 11.86
C SER A 135 -18.55 -8.44 10.90
N ILE A 136 -17.32 -8.15 11.34
CA ILE A 136 -16.28 -7.53 10.51
C ILE A 136 -15.34 -8.55 9.88
N ASN A 137 -15.11 -9.71 10.49
CA ASN A 137 -14.18 -10.72 10.02
C ASN A 137 -14.45 -11.22 8.60
N PRO A 138 -15.71 -11.45 8.14
CA PRO A 138 -15.96 -11.85 6.75
C PRO A 138 -15.48 -10.81 5.73
N ILE A 139 -15.70 -9.53 6.01
CA ILE A 139 -15.28 -8.42 5.16
C ILE A 139 -13.75 -8.32 5.17
N PHE A 140 -13.14 -8.41 6.35
CA PHE A 140 -11.69 -8.37 6.52
C PHE A 140 -11.00 -9.53 5.78
N LEU A 141 -11.49 -10.77 5.93
CA LEU A 141 -10.95 -11.94 5.23
C LEU A 141 -11.08 -11.83 3.72
N LYS A 142 -12.23 -11.39 3.20
CA LYS A 142 -12.42 -11.18 1.76
C LYS A 142 -11.41 -10.18 1.20
N GLN A 143 -11.26 -9.03 1.84
CA GLN A 143 -10.35 -7.98 1.41
C GLN A 143 -8.88 -8.40 1.56
N SER A 144 -8.53 -9.09 2.65
CA SER A 144 -7.17 -9.61 2.88
C SER A 144 -6.78 -10.64 1.83
N SER A 145 -7.67 -11.60 1.54
CA SER A 145 -7.44 -12.64 0.54
C SER A 145 -7.24 -12.03 -0.85
N GLU A 146 -8.11 -11.11 -1.25
CA GLU A 146 -8.00 -10.42 -2.54
C GLU A 146 -6.69 -9.63 -2.64
N LEU A 147 -6.34 -8.86 -1.60
CA LEU A 147 -5.11 -8.07 -1.59
C LEU A 147 -3.86 -8.96 -1.64
N CYS A 148 -3.82 -10.04 -0.84
CA CYS A 148 -2.71 -11.00 -0.89
C CYS A 148 -2.57 -11.62 -2.28
N TYR A 149 -3.68 -12.01 -2.90
CA TYR A 149 -3.67 -12.56 -4.26
C TYR A 149 -3.15 -11.55 -5.29
N GLN A 150 -3.59 -10.30 -5.25
CA GLN A 150 -3.08 -9.25 -6.14
C GLN A 150 -1.57 -9.02 -5.95
N ARG A 151 -1.06 -9.06 -4.71
CA ARG A 151 0.38 -8.98 -4.41
C ARG A 151 1.15 -10.16 -5.01
N VAL A 152 0.64 -11.38 -4.86
CA VAL A 152 1.22 -12.59 -5.46
C VAL A 152 1.28 -12.46 -6.98
N GLN A 153 0.19 -12.04 -7.62
CA GLN A 153 0.15 -11.84 -9.08
C GLN A 153 1.16 -10.79 -9.55
N ALA A 154 1.30 -9.68 -8.81
CA ALA A 154 2.28 -8.66 -9.14
C ALA A 154 3.73 -9.18 -9.04
N LEU A 155 4.05 -9.93 -7.99
CA LEU A 155 5.38 -10.52 -7.82
C LEU A 155 5.70 -11.56 -8.90
N ARG A 156 4.73 -12.40 -9.27
CA ARG A 156 4.88 -13.32 -10.41
C ARG A 156 5.20 -12.57 -11.71
N ALA A 157 4.47 -11.51 -11.98
CA ALA A 157 4.67 -10.70 -13.17
C ALA A 157 6.02 -9.96 -13.17
N LEU A 158 6.53 -9.57 -12.00
CA LEU A 158 7.81 -8.87 -11.85
C LEU A 158 9.03 -9.78 -11.93
N LYS A 159 8.90 -11.04 -11.56
CA LYS A 159 10.02 -12.00 -11.44
C LYS A 159 11.02 -11.95 -12.62
N PRO A 160 10.59 -12.05 -13.90
CA PRO A 160 11.53 -12.01 -15.03
C PRO A 160 12.26 -10.67 -15.16
N TYR A 161 11.61 -9.57 -14.82
CA TYR A 161 12.20 -8.22 -14.90
C TYR A 161 13.21 -7.96 -13.79
N ILE A 162 12.95 -8.49 -12.58
CA ILE A 162 13.86 -8.37 -11.43
C ILE A 162 15.20 -9.03 -11.75
N ASN A 163 15.17 -10.27 -12.25
CA ASN A 163 16.38 -10.99 -12.62
C ASN A 163 17.16 -10.28 -13.73
N SER A 164 16.49 -9.85 -14.79
CA SER A 164 17.13 -9.12 -15.89
C SER A 164 17.77 -7.81 -15.40
N ALA A 165 17.09 -7.06 -14.55
CA ALA A 165 17.61 -5.82 -13.97
C ALA A 165 18.85 -6.09 -13.09
N MET A 166 18.82 -7.13 -12.26
CA MET A 166 19.94 -7.47 -11.38
C MET A 166 21.15 -7.97 -12.14
N GLN A 167 20.95 -8.78 -13.18
CA GLN A 167 22.04 -9.20 -14.07
C GLN A 167 22.68 -8.00 -14.78
N TYR A 168 21.87 -7.04 -15.20
CA TYR A 168 22.36 -5.81 -15.81
C TYR A 168 23.16 -4.96 -14.82
N ILE A 169 22.65 -4.70 -13.61
CA ILE A 169 23.28 -3.88 -12.58
C ILE A 169 24.58 -4.51 -12.06
N SER A 170 24.58 -5.83 -11.83
CA SER A 170 25.73 -6.56 -11.30
C SER A 170 26.78 -6.89 -12.35
N HIS A 171 26.49 -6.66 -13.63
CA HIS A 171 27.30 -7.14 -14.76
C HIS A 171 27.60 -8.65 -14.71
N ASN A 172 26.74 -9.42 -14.02
CA ASN A 172 26.92 -10.86 -13.83
C ASN A 172 25.65 -11.61 -14.26
N LYS A 173 25.75 -12.38 -15.33
CA LYS A 173 24.64 -13.17 -15.88
C LYS A 173 24.21 -14.36 -14.99
N ASN A 174 25.04 -14.73 -14.02
CA ASN A 174 24.76 -15.84 -13.10
C ASN A 174 24.02 -15.40 -11.81
N VAL A 175 23.70 -14.11 -11.67
CA VAL A 175 22.88 -13.64 -10.55
C VAL A 175 21.44 -14.09 -10.78
N ASP A 176 20.92 -14.86 -9.85
CA ASP A 176 19.50 -15.25 -9.79
C ASP A 176 18.92 -14.77 -8.46
N ILE A 177 17.84 -13.98 -8.53
CA ILE A 177 17.13 -13.45 -7.38
C ILE A 177 15.70 -13.96 -7.42
N SER A 178 15.27 -14.57 -6.32
CA SER A 178 13.86 -14.89 -6.10
C SER A 178 13.24 -13.87 -5.16
N VAL A 179 12.01 -13.47 -5.48
CA VAL A 179 11.15 -12.69 -4.59
C VAL A 179 9.96 -13.56 -4.24
N GLU A 180 9.76 -13.79 -2.96
CA GLU A 180 8.72 -14.66 -2.47
C GLU A 180 7.70 -13.92 -1.63
N TYR A 181 6.44 -14.28 -1.77
CA TYR A 181 5.37 -13.85 -0.87
C TYR A 181 5.15 -14.93 0.17
N VAL A 182 5.26 -14.56 1.44
CA VAL A 182 5.17 -15.52 2.56
C VAL A 182 3.90 -15.23 3.37
N ILE A 183 3.13 -16.27 3.65
CA ILE A 183 1.96 -16.23 4.55
C ILE A 183 2.18 -17.29 5.64
N SER A 184 2.23 -16.87 6.91
CA SER A 184 2.41 -17.79 8.04
C SER A 184 3.61 -18.72 7.88
N SER A 185 4.75 -18.17 7.48
CA SER A 185 6.02 -18.86 7.24
C SER A 185 6.03 -19.85 6.08
N GLU A 186 4.99 -19.86 5.24
CA GLU A 186 4.92 -20.68 4.03
C GLU A 186 4.99 -19.81 2.78
N THR A 187 5.77 -20.25 1.79
CA THR A 187 5.87 -19.54 0.50
C THR A 187 4.56 -19.68 -0.27
N ALA A 188 3.89 -18.57 -0.47
CA ALA A 188 2.58 -18.46 -1.11
C ALA A 188 2.66 -17.90 -2.55
N THR A 189 3.85 -17.75 -3.10
CA THR A 189 4.05 -17.11 -4.43
C THR A 189 3.32 -17.84 -5.55
N GLU A 190 3.15 -19.16 -5.45
CA GLU A 190 2.44 -19.97 -6.44
C GLU A 190 1.00 -20.34 -6.02
N TRP A 191 0.51 -19.78 -4.91
CA TRP A 191 -0.84 -20.08 -4.43
C TRP A 191 -1.91 -19.36 -5.22
N GLU A 192 -3.02 -20.06 -5.44
CA GLU A 192 -4.24 -19.47 -5.95
C GLU A 192 -5.08 -18.84 -4.82
N GLN A 193 -6.04 -18.01 -5.18
CA GLN A 193 -6.82 -17.22 -4.22
C GLN A 193 -7.54 -18.07 -3.16
N ASN A 194 -8.04 -19.24 -3.51
CA ASN A 194 -8.68 -20.16 -2.57
C ASN A 194 -7.73 -20.67 -1.49
N GLN A 195 -6.49 -21.04 -1.86
CA GLN A 195 -5.45 -21.49 -0.92
C GLN A 195 -5.06 -20.36 0.05
N ILE A 196 -4.92 -19.14 -0.47
CA ILE A 196 -4.67 -17.96 0.35
C ILE A 196 -5.82 -17.75 1.34
N THR A 197 -7.06 -17.83 0.87
CA THR A 197 -8.26 -17.64 1.71
C THR A 197 -8.32 -18.67 2.83
N GLU A 198 -8.14 -19.94 2.53
CA GLU A 198 -8.14 -21.01 3.52
C GLU A 198 -7.05 -20.83 4.58
N LYS A 199 -5.85 -20.44 4.13
CA LYS A 199 -4.74 -20.17 5.05
C LYS A 199 -5.02 -18.98 5.97
N LEU A 200 -5.57 -17.88 5.45
CA LEU A 200 -5.93 -16.72 6.26
C LEU A 200 -7.04 -17.03 7.27
N ILE A 201 -8.04 -17.82 6.90
CA ILE A 201 -9.09 -18.30 7.81
C ILE A 201 -8.49 -19.14 8.94
N SER A 202 -7.62 -20.09 8.60
CA SER A 202 -6.94 -20.94 9.59
C SER A 202 -6.10 -20.10 10.55
N ARG A 203 -5.30 -19.16 10.01
CA ARG A 203 -4.45 -18.28 10.82
C ARG A 203 -5.28 -17.38 11.74
N MET A 204 -6.34 -16.77 11.25
CA MET A 204 -7.21 -15.93 12.09
C MET A 204 -7.81 -16.71 13.26
N LYS A 205 -8.20 -17.98 13.06
CA LYS A 205 -8.68 -18.85 14.14
C LYS A 205 -7.58 -19.17 15.15
N GLN A 206 -6.36 -19.48 14.65
CA GLN A 206 -5.20 -19.80 15.52
C GLN A 206 -4.76 -18.62 16.37
N LEU A 207 -4.83 -17.40 15.81
CA LEU A 207 -4.33 -16.19 16.48
C LEU A 207 -5.40 -15.45 17.29
N HIS A 208 -6.64 -15.92 17.30
CA HIS A 208 -7.77 -15.25 17.93
C HIS A 208 -7.48 -14.78 19.37
N ASP A 209 -7.02 -15.68 20.23
CA ASP A 209 -6.70 -15.35 21.63
C ASP A 209 -5.49 -14.42 21.75
N ALA A 210 -4.50 -14.57 20.88
CA ALA A 210 -3.33 -13.69 20.83
C ALA A 210 -3.70 -12.28 20.37
N GLU A 211 -4.61 -12.15 19.41
CA GLU A 211 -5.14 -10.86 18.95
C GLU A 211 -5.94 -10.14 20.03
N LEU A 212 -6.77 -10.88 20.79
CA LEU A 212 -7.49 -10.32 21.94
C LEU A 212 -6.51 -9.85 23.03
N ALA A 213 -5.45 -10.60 23.28
CA ALA A 213 -4.44 -10.26 24.28
C ALA A 213 -3.53 -9.10 23.86
N SER A 214 -3.25 -8.95 22.56
CA SER A 214 -2.38 -7.89 22.03
C SER A 214 -3.14 -6.61 21.64
N GLY A 215 -4.45 -6.69 21.43
CA GLY A 215 -5.27 -5.56 20.97
C GLY A 215 -5.07 -5.17 19.51
N VAL A 216 -4.42 -6.03 18.71
CA VAL A 216 -4.15 -5.81 17.28
C VAL A 216 -4.31 -7.09 16.47
N SER A 217 -4.60 -6.93 15.19
CA SER A 217 -4.60 -8.03 14.21
C SER A 217 -3.16 -8.48 13.92
N LEU A 218 -2.89 -9.79 13.99
CA LEU A 218 -1.57 -10.42 13.89
C LEU A 218 -1.39 -11.18 12.55
#